data_d95f807958643cd944f4993831b308c4
#
_entry.id   d95f807958643cd944f4993831b308c4
#
_cell.length_a   1.000
_cell.length_b   1.000
_cell.length_c   1.000
_cell.angle_alpha   90.00
_cell.angle_beta   90.00
_cell.angle_gamma   90.00
#
_symmetry.space_group_name_H-M   'P 1'
#
loop_
_entity.id
_entity.type
_entity.pdbx_description
1 polymer ?
#
loop_
_entity_poly.entity_id
_entity_poly.type
_entity_poly.pdbx_seq_one_letter_code
_entity_poly.pdbx_strand_id
1 'polypeptide(L)'
;MGDVVKTTLRPYHFLDISVPTEHDMNALAVEARPMESVRVLLSGIVDYAGLFPPSQISMPEAVINYATYRNSNYGWMLGRFVAPVARLDEFIDSARDFISRDGNSQWHLAVTAGEDINDTIRRVREFNRVNAPGVIADVIEVKANTVSKIENTVAALPDEVTAYFEVATGDAFADLIMALSIKGQRAKIRTGGVTREDFPSSKQIIRFVRTCMAANVPFKATAGLHHPIRCFKPLTYAEDAPQGTMHGFLNMLLMSGFARESYRVSLLEEMMEEEFEEVFQFSELGVKWRDEHFLSTSQLGWLRQKGMHSFGSCSFDEPIADLRSLGLL
;
A
#
# COMPACT_ATOMS: atom_id res chain seq x y z
N MET A 1 -11.96 -78.03 8.01
CA MET A 1 -12.80 -77.40 7.00
C MET A 1 -12.65 -75.92 7.20
N GLY A 2 -11.75 -75.28 6.44
CA GLY A 2 -11.45 -73.88 6.55
C GLY A 2 -11.80 -73.18 5.24
N ASP A 3 -12.68 -72.19 5.33
CA ASP A 3 -13.12 -71.43 4.20
C ASP A 3 -12.04 -70.35 3.84
N VAL A 4 -11.56 -70.44 2.61
CA VAL A 4 -10.61 -69.45 1.99
C VAL A 4 -11.43 -68.32 1.41
N VAL A 5 -11.33 -67.13 2.03
CA VAL A 5 -11.89 -65.91 1.50
C VAL A 5 -11.00 -65.44 0.35
N LYS A 6 -11.52 -65.47 -0.88
CA LYS A 6 -10.88 -64.87 -2.06
C LYS A 6 -11.12 -63.35 -2.06
N THR A 7 -10.07 -62.59 -1.78
CA THR A 7 -10.08 -61.14 -1.96
C THR A 7 -9.84 -60.81 -3.44
N THR A 8 -10.84 -60.31 -4.13
CA THR A 8 -10.75 -59.81 -5.49
C THR A 8 -10.22 -58.38 -5.48
N LEU A 9 -8.99 -58.20 -5.97
CA LEU A 9 -8.41 -56.89 -6.26
C LEU A 9 -9.17 -56.26 -7.45
N ARG A 10 -9.72 -55.06 -7.24
CA ARG A 10 -10.25 -54.23 -8.31
C ARG A 10 -9.08 -53.61 -9.09
N PRO A 11 -9.15 -53.55 -10.44
CA PRO A 11 -8.12 -52.89 -11.21
C PRO A 11 -8.15 -51.36 -10.98
N TYR A 12 -6.97 -50.78 -10.75
CA TYR A 12 -6.78 -49.33 -10.72
C TYR A 12 -7.09 -48.76 -12.13
N HIS A 13 -8.10 -47.89 -12.20
CA HIS A 13 -8.27 -47.03 -13.36
C HIS A 13 -7.09 -46.02 -13.40
N PHE A 14 -6.24 -46.16 -14.38
CA PHE A 14 -5.30 -45.10 -14.76
C PHE A 14 -6.15 -43.89 -15.21
N LEU A 15 -6.04 -42.78 -14.48
CA LEU A 15 -6.51 -41.49 -14.98
C LEU A 15 -5.67 -41.18 -16.22
N ASP A 16 -6.36 -41.08 -17.33
CA ASP A 16 -5.80 -40.65 -18.61
C ASP A 16 -5.38 -39.16 -18.45
N ILE A 17 -4.11 -38.95 -18.17
CA ILE A 17 -3.53 -37.60 -18.15
C ILE A 17 -3.32 -37.25 -19.61
N SER A 18 -4.34 -36.69 -20.25
CA SER A 18 -4.21 -36.07 -21.55
C SER A 18 -3.18 -34.92 -21.43
N VAL A 19 -2.07 -35.04 -22.14
CA VAL A 19 -1.09 -33.95 -22.30
C VAL A 19 -1.83 -32.79 -22.97
N PRO A 20 -1.81 -31.56 -22.38
CA PRO A 20 -2.47 -30.42 -22.99
C PRO A 20 -1.95 -30.23 -24.43
N THR A 21 -2.84 -30.03 -25.38
CA THR A 21 -2.49 -29.73 -26.76
C THR A 21 -1.90 -28.34 -26.87
N GLU A 22 -1.11 -28.05 -27.92
CA GLU A 22 -0.61 -26.70 -28.20
C GLU A 22 -1.74 -25.65 -28.23
N HIS A 23 -2.96 -26.06 -28.54
CA HIS A 23 -4.15 -25.21 -28.52
C HIS A 23 -4.61 -24.91 -27.08
N ASP A 24 -4.47 -25.87 -26.17
CA ASP A 24 -4.76 -25.70 -24.72
C ASP A 24 -3.66 -24.85 -24.05
N MET A 25 -2.41 -24.92 -24.54
CA MET A 25 -1.30 -24.09 -24.07
C MET A 25 -1.43 -22.63 -24.53
N ASN A 26 -2.04 -22.37 -25.69
CA ASN A 26 -2.39 -21.01 -26.14
C ASN A 26 -3.66 -20.44 -25.48
N ALA A 27 -4.48 -21.30 -24.85
CA ALA A 27 -5.64 -20.91 -24.04
C ALA A 27 -5.29 -20.66 -22.56
N LEU A 28 -4.03 -20.85 -22.12
CA LEU A 28 -3.49 -20.16 -20.96
C LEU A 28 -3.50 -18.69 -21.32
N ALA A 29 -4.59 -18.02 -20.94
CA ALA A 29 -4.82 -16.60 -21.16
C ALA A 29 -3.50 -15.89 -20.89
N VAL A 30 -2.92 -15.26 -21.91
CA VAL A 30 -1.97 -14.18 -21.72
C VAL A 30 -2.78 -13.17 -20.90
N GLU A 31 -2.58 -13.15 -19.59
CA GLU A 31 -3.19 -12.13 -18.75
C GLU A 31 -2.85 -10.81 -19.41
N ALA A 32 -3.89 -10.10 -19.86
CA ALA A 32 -3.69 -8.89 -20.64
C ALA A 32 -2.86 -7.95 -19.75
N ARG A 33 -1.74 -7.50 -20.27
CA ARG A 33 -0.86 -6.57 -19.55
C ARG A 33 -1.71 -5.37 -19.11
N PRO A 34 -1.71 -5.00 -17.82
CA PRO A 34 -2.43 -3.81 -17.38
C PRO A 34 -2.02 -2.58 -18.19
N MET A 35 -2.99 -1.73 -18.52
CA MET A 35 -2.78 -0.47 -19.27
C MET A 35 -1.66 0.35 -18.64
N GLU A 36 -0.91 1.09 -19.43
CA GLU A 36 0.25 1.86 -18.94
C GLU A 36 -0.15 2.86 -17.84
N SER A 37 -1.31 3.51 -17.96
CA SER A 37 -1.82 4.41 -16.91
C SER A 37 -2.04 3.70 -15.57
N VAL A 38 -2.53 2.46 -15.59
CA VAL A 38 -2.71 1.62 -14.39
C VAL A 38 -1.34 1.26 -13.80
N ARG A 39 -0.39 0.82 -14.65
CA ARG A 39 0.96 0.46 -14.20
C ARG A 39 1.69 1.64 -13.57
N VAL A 40 1.68 2.79 -14.23
CA VAL A 40 2.31 4.01 -13.72
C VAL A 40 1.67 4.44 -12.40
N LEU A 41 0.33 4.39 -12.31
CA LEU A 41 -0.38 4.84 -11.12
C LEU A 41 -0.20 3.90 -9.93
N LEU A 42 -0.18 2.58 -10.15
CA LEU A 42 -0.26 1.58 -9.09
C LEU A 42 1.05 0.85 -8.78
N SER A 43 2.14 1.09 -9.51
CA SER A 43 3.44 0.46 -9.22
C SER A 43 3.93 0.78 -7.81
N GLY A 44 4.20 -0.25 -6.98
CA GLY A 44 4.69 -0.12 -5.60
C GLY A 44 3.76 0.71 -4.70
N ILE A 45 2.44 0.69 -4.98
CA ILE A 45 1.49 1.60 -4.31
C ILE A 45 1.07 1.12 -2.93
N VAL A 46 1.02 -0.20 -2.68
CA VAL A 46 0.53 -0.80 -1.44
C VAL A 46 1.68 -1.16 -0.51
N ASP A 47 1.87 -0.41 0.56
CA ASP A 47 2.72 -0.84 1.67
C ASP A 47 1.92 -1.82 2.55
N TYR A 48 2.40 -3.06 2.66
CA TYR A 48 1.69 -4.12 3.36
C TYR A 48 1.83 -4.01 4.88
N ALA A 49 0.73 -3.83 5.56
CA ALA A 49 0.62 -3.56 6.99
C ALA A 49 -0.22 -4.62 7.74
N GLY A 50 -0.11 -5.91 7.38
CA GLY A 50 -0.91 -7.01 7.96
C GLY A 50 -0.80 -7.17 9.48
N LEU A 51 0.26 -6.65 10.09
CA LEU A 51 0.45 -6.62 11.53
C LEU A 51 -0.46 -5.62 12.27
N PHE A 52 -1.16 -4.75 11.53
CA PHE A 52 -1.96 -3.65 12.08
C PHE A 52 -3.46 -3.88 11.89
N PRO A 53 -4.30 -3.20 12.71
CA PRO A 53 -5.74 -3.27 12.53
C PRO A 53 -6.19 -2.89 11.11
N PRO A 54 -7.30 -3.50 10.65
CA PRO A 54 -8.14 -4.51 11.30
C PRO A 54 -7.63 -5.95 11.23
N SER A 55 -6.60 -6.29 10.41
CA SER A 55 -6.10 -7.67 10.25
C SER A 55 -5.39 -8.20 11.48
N GLN A 56 -4.43 -7.47 12.02
CA GLN A 56 -3.62 -7.83 13.20
C GLN A 56 -3.14 -9.28 13.24
N ILE A 57 -2.73 -9.83 12.09
CA ILE A 57 -2.24 -11.20 12.01
C ILE A 57 -0.87 -11.36 12.66
N SER A 58 -0.47 -12.61 12.90
CA SER A 58 0.85 -12.93 13.47
C SER A 58 2.00 -12.53 12.53
N MET A 59 3.20 -12.33 13.07
CA MET A 59 4.38 -12.01 12.26
C MET A 59 4.70 -13.12 11.23
N PRO A 60 4.73 -14.41 11.61
CA PRO A 60 4.97 -15.48 10.64
C PRO A 60 3.96 -15.48 9.49
N GLU A 61 2.68 -15.29 9.79
CA GLU A 61 1.61 -15.23 8.79
C GLU A 61 1.77 -14.02 7.87
N ALA A 62 2.07 -12.83 8.43
CA ALA A 62 2.30 -11.63 7.65
C ALA A 62 3.51 -11.76 6.72
N VAL A 63 4.57 -12.42 7.17
CA VAL A 63 5.77 -12.68 6.38
C VAL A 63 5.48 -13.66 5.24
N ILE A 64 4.74 -14.74 5.50
CA ILE A 64 4.32 -15.69 4.46
C ILE A 64 3.46 -14.99 3.40
N ASN A 65 2.48 -14.19 3.83
CA ASN A 65 1.64 -13.43 2.93
C ASN A 65 2.47 -12.47 2.05
N TYR A 66 3.38 -11.71 2.65
CA TYR A 66 4.22 -10.78 1.90
C TYR A 66 5.13 -11.50 0.90
N ALA A 67 5.73 -12.63 1.28
CA ALA A 67 6.53 -13.47 0.37
C ALA A 67 5.69 -13.98 -0.81
N THR A 68 4.46 -14.42 -0.53
CA THR A 68 3.50 -14.87 -1.56
C THR A 68 3.13 -13.73 -2.51
N TYR A 69 2.80 -12.56 -1.98
CA TYR A 69 2.43 -11.38 -2.78
C TYR A 69 3.57 -10.92 -3.68
N ARG A 70 4.80 -10.89 -3.18
CA ARG A 70 6.00 -10.56 -3.98
C ARG A 70 6.19 -11.45 -5.20
N ASN A 71 5.84 -12.73 -5.06
CA ASN A 71 5.99 -13.73 -6.11
C ASN A 71 4.74 -13.89 -6.99
N SER A 72 3.68 -13.12 -6.73
CA SER A 72 2.46 -13.14 -7.53
C SER A 72 2.60 -12.28 -8.80
N ASN A 73 1.67 -12.46 -9.75
CA ASN A 73 1.57 -11.63 -10.95
C ASN A 73 1.33 -10.15 -10.63
N TYR A 74 0.88 -9.84 -9.41
CA TYR A 74 0.58 -8.49 -8.92
C TYR A 74 1.67 -7.92 -8.02
N GLY A 75 2.78 -8.63 -7.81
CA GLY A 75 3.90 -8.22 -6.96
C GLY A 75 4.48 -6.85 -7.34
N TRP A 76 4.28 -6.39 -8.58
CA TRP A 76 4.68 -5.07 -9.05
C TRP A 76 3.93 -3.91 -8.36
N MET A 77 2.75 -4.17 -7.76
CA MET A 77 1.99 -3.20 -6.97
C MET A 77 2.41 -3.17 -5.50
N LEU A 78 3.12 -4.21 -5.04
CA LEU A 78 3.54 -4.33 -3.65
C LEU A 78 4.69 -3.38 -3.35
N GLY A 79 4.51 -2.59 -2.30
CA GLY A 79 5.52 -1.71 -1.72
C GLY A 79 6.27 -2.38 -0.56
N ARG A 80 6.46 -1.64 0.53
CA ARG A 80 7.22 -2.09 1.71
C ARG A 80 6.38 -2.96 2.64
N PHE A 81 7.08 -3.83 3.37
CA PHE A 81 6.51 -4.47 4.56
C PHE A 81 6.53 -3.45 5.73
N VAL A 82 5.40 -3.23 6.39
CA VAL A 82 5.31 -2.29 7.52
C VAL A 82 5.43 -3.03 8.83
N ALA A 83 6.44 -2.69 9.64
CA ALA A 83 6.68 -3.33 10.93
C ALA A 83 6.96 -2.31 12.05
N PRO A 84 6.49 -2.56 13.29
CA PRO A 84 6.94 -1.79 14.44
C PRO A 84 8.44 -2.05 14.72
N VAL A 85 9.19 -0.99 15.08
CA VAL A 85 10.62 -1.12 15.41
C VAL A 85 10.89 -2.16 16.49
N ALA A 86 9.97 -2.30 17.45
CA ALA A 86 10.07 -3.27 18.53
C ALA A 86 10.00 -4.73 18.08
N ARG A 87 9.52 -4.99 16.84
CA ARG A 87 9.31 -6.35 16.30
C ARG A 87 10.27 -6.71 15.16
N LEU A 88 11.36 -5.96 14.97
CA LEU A 88 12.34 -6.24 13.90
C LEU A 88 13.04 -7.58 14.06
N ASP A 89 13.35 -7.99 15.31
CA ASP A 89 13.97 -9.30 15.57
C ASP A 89 13.00 -10.44 15.26
N GLU A 90 11.74 -10.32 15.65
CA GLU A 90 10.67 -11.27 15.32
C GLU A 90 10.45 -11.37 13.80
N PHE A 91 10.54 -10.23 13.10
CA PHE A 91 10.48 -10.20 11.63
C PHE A 91 11.60 -11.04 11.00
N ILE A 92 12.85 -10.84 11.41
CA ILE A 92 13.99 -11.58 10.87
C ILE A 92 13.89 -13.07 11.17
N ASP A 93 13.48 -13.43 12.38
CA ASP A 93 13.29 -14.84 12.74
C ASP A 93 12.22 -15.51 11.88
N SER A 94 11.14 -14.80 11.55
CA SER A 94 10.05 -15.29 10.69
C SER A 94 10.42 -15.29 9.20
N ALA A 95 11.23 -14.34 8.74
CA ALA A 95 11.52 -14.11 7.33
C ALA A 95 12.78 -14.83 6.82
N ARG A 96 13.54 -15.47 7.69
CA ARG A 96 14.88 -16.05 7.41
C ARG A 96 14.91 -16.96 6.18
N ASP A 97 13.88 -17.77 6.01
CA ASP A 97 13.81 -18.76 4.92
C ASP A 97 13.29 -18.17 3.59
N PHE A 98 12.77 -16.94 3.62
CA PHE A 98 12.22 -16.25 2.46
C PHE A 98 13.16 -15.19 1.90
N ILE A 99 14.13 -14.72 2.69
CA ILE A 99 15.06 -13.64 2.32
C ILE A 99 16.26 -14.24 1.60
N SER A 100 16.44 -13.88 0.32
CA SER A 100 17.64 -14.20 -0.41
C SER A 100 18.81 -13.33 0.05
N ARG A 101 19.99 -13.93 0.16
CA ARG A 101 21.23 -13.22 0.57
C ARG A 101 22.08 -12.77 -0.62
N ASP A 102 21.63 -13.03 -1.84
CA ASP A 102 22.35 -12.68 -3.07
C ASP A 102 22.19 -11.21 -3.50
N GLY A 103 21.33 -10.45 -2.82
CA GLY A 103 21.04 -9.05 -3.12
C GLY A 103 20.14 -8.81 -4.33
N ASN A 104 19.77 -9.84 -5.07
CA ASN A 104 18.97 -9.69 -6.29
C ASN A 104 17.48 -9.45 -6.02
N SER A 105 17.03 -9.69 -4.78
CA SER A 105 15.61 -9.62 -4.37
C SER A 105 15.46 -9.06 -2.95
N GLN A 106 16.08 -7.91 -2.71
CA GLN A 106 16.05 -7.26 -1.40
C GLN A 106 14.62 -6.92 -0.96
N TRP A 107 14.30 -7.21 0.30
CA TRP A 107 13.06 -6.78 0.93
C TRP A 107 13.22 -5.37 1.49
N HIS A 108 12.20 -4.56 1.35
CA HIS A 108 12.17 -3.19 1.87
C HIS A 108 11.14 -3.06 2.98
N LEU A 109 11.53 -2.46 4.10
CA LEU A 109 10.67 -2.24 5.26
C LEU A 109 10.41 -0.75 5.48
N ALA A 110 9.14 -0.45 5.84
CA ALA A 110 8.77 0.80 6.49
C ALA A 110 8.59 0.52 7.99
N VAL A 111 9.42 1.12 8.82
CA VAL A 111 9.45 0.86 10.26
C VAL A 111 8.68 1.94 11.00
N THR A 112 7.61 1.57 11.73
CA THR A 112 6.94 2.53 12.60
C THR A 112 7.78 2.77 13.85
N ALA A 113 8.09 4.04 14.11
CA ALA A 113 8.94 4.45 15.22
C ALA A 113 8.30 4.20 16.59
N GLY A 114 9.12 3.86 17.57
CA GLY A 114 8.75 3.89 18.97
C GLY A 114 8.69 5.32 19.54
N GLU A 115 8.50 5.42 20.84
CA GLU A 115 8.46 6.73 21.54
C GLU A 115 9.80 7.44 21.48
N ASP A 116 10.91 6.72 21.73
CA ASP A 116 12.27 7.22 21.60
C ASP A 116 12.77 7.07 20.16
N ILE A 117 12.96 8.20 19.51
CA ILE A 117 13.45 8.23 18.13
C ILE A 117 14.92 7.81 18.02
N ASN A 118 15.75 8.09 19.01
CA ASN A 118 17.15 7.71 18.99
C ASN A 118 17.31 6.18 19.13
N ASP A 119 16.51 5.54 19.99
CA ASP A 119 16.45 4.08 20.07
C ASP A 119 15.95 3.47 18.77
N THR A 120 14.91 4.04 18.16
CA THR A 120 14.40 3.61 16.85
C THR A 120 15.51 3.65 15.80
N ILE A 121 16.23 4.75 15.67
CA ILE A 121 17.30 4.93 14.68
C ILE A 121 18.46 3.96 14.95
N ARG A 122 18.83 3.78 16.22
CA ARG A 122 19.87 2.82 16.61
C ARG A 122 19.50 1.40 16.18
N ARG A 123 18.26 0.97 16.45
CA ARG A 123 17.76 -0.36 16.07
C ARG A 123 17.71 -0.55 14.55
N VAL A 124 17.24 0.45 13.80
CA VAL A 124 17.20 0.42 12.34
C VAL A 124 18.60 0.33 11.74
N ARG A 125 19.57 1.11 12.25
CA ARG A 125 20.98 1.01 11.82
C ARG A 125 21.56 -0.37 12.06
N GLU A 126 21.36 -0.91 13.27
CA GLU A 126 21.86 -2.25 13.60
C GLU A 126 21.18 -3.33 12.74
N PHE A 127 19.86 -3.24 12.56
CA PHE A 127 19.11 -4.13 11.69
C PHE A 127 19.68 -4.13 10.25
N ASN A 128 19.87 -2.95 9.66
CA ASN A 128 20.41 -2.82 8.30
C ASN A 128 21.85 -3.34 8.21
N ARG A 129 22.68 -3.03 9.21
CA ARG A 129 24.08 -3.51 9.25
C ARG A 129 24.18 -5.03 9.23
N VAL A 130 23.25 -5.73 9.89
CA VAL A 130 23.29 -7.19 10.03
C VAL A 130 22.62 -7.88 8.85
N ASN A 131 21.55 -7.32 8.29
CA ASN A 131 20.64 -8.02 7.39
C ASN A 131 20.73 -7.62 5.92
N ALA A 132 21.38 -6.50 5.58
CA ALA A 132 21.69 -6.21 4.19
C ALA A 132 22.70 -7.24 3.62
N PRO A 133 22.59 -7.65 2.36
CA PRO A 133 21.72 -7.11 1.29
C PRO A 133 20.31 -7.73 1.21
N GLY A 134 19.98 -8.72 2.03
CA GLY A 134 18.71 -9.47 1.90
C GLY A 134 17.48 -8.66 2.26
N VAL A 135 17.57 -7.80 3.28
CA VAL A 135 16.49 -6.89 3.70
C VAL A 135 17.04 -5.58 4.25
N ILE A 136 16.32 -4.50 3.99
CA ILE A 136 16.67 -3.15 4.46
C ILE A 136 15.44 -2.41 4.99
N ALA A 137 15.58 -1.77 6.15
CA ALA A 137 14.63 -0.78 6.65
C ALA A 137 15.07 0.60 6.14
N ASP A 138 14.55 1.01 4.99
CA ASP A 138 14.90 2.25 4.30
C ASP A 138 13.90 3.40 4.56
N VAL A 139 12.81 3.09 5.26
CA VAL A 139 11.77 4.07 5.65
C VAL A 139 11.47 3.96 7.14
N ILE A 140 11.37 5.13 7.80
CA ILE A 140 10.83 5.26 9.17
C ILE A 140 9.55 6.11 9.12
N GLU A 141 8.51 5.67 9.84
CA GLU A 141 7.26 6.39 10.00
C GLU A 141 7.16 6.95 11.42
N VAL A 142 7.05 8.27 11.56
CA VAL A 142 7.11 8.98 12.85
C VAL A 142 5.86 9.83 13.03
N LYS A 143 5.18 9.72 14.18
CA LYS A 143 4.14 10.68 14.54
C LYS A 143 4.78 12.00 14.97
N ALA A 144 4.37 13.11 14.36
CA ALA A 144 4.88 14.44 14.68
C ALA A 144 3.74 15.46 14.81
N ASN A 145 3.68 16.08 15.97
CA ASN A 145 2.72 17.15 16.29
C ASN A 145 3.38 18.51 16.55
N THR A 146 4.72 18.57 16.47
CA THR A 146 5.49 19.81 16.67
C THR A 146 6.65 19.88 15.66
N VAL A 147 7.03 21.11 15.29
CA VAL A 147 8.21 21.39 14.45
C VAL A 147 9.49 20.83 15.10
N SER A 148 9.66 21.03 16.40
CA SER A 148 10.83 20.52 17.13
C SER A 148 10.95 18.98 17.05
N LYS A 149 9.81 18.24 17.05
CA LYS A 149 9.86 16.78 16.87
C LYS A 149 10.37 16.41 15.47
N ILE A 150 9.98 17.15 14.44
CA ILE A 150 10.49 16.96 13.08
C ILE A 150 11.98 17.25 13.03
N GLU A 151 12.43 18.41 13.54
CA GLU A 151 13.83 18.81 13.51
C GLU A 151 14.74 17.85 14.26
N ASN A 152 14.36 17.44 15.46
CA ASN A 152 15.13 16.48 16.26
C ASN A 152 15.22 15.11 15.59
N THR A 153 14.12 14.66 14.96
CA THR A 153 14.12 13.39 14.21
C THR A 153 15.08 13.49 13.02
N VAL A 154 14.96 14.55 12.22
CA VAL A 154 15.80 14.74 11.03
C VAL A 154 17.29 14.84 11.38
N ALA A 155 17.63 15.52 12.48
CA ALA A 155 19.01 15.64 12.93
C ALA A 155 19.65 14.28 13.31
N ALA A 156 18.84 13.29 13.65
CA ALA A 156 19.31 11.96 14.03
C ALA A 156 19.26 10.93 12.89
N LEU A 157 18.52 11.23 11.78
CA LEU A 157 18.34 10.29 10.65
C LEU A 157 19.68 10.00 9.95
N PRO A 158 19.96 8.73 9.62
CA PRO A 158 21.02 8.40 8.68
C PRO A 158 20.60 8.75 7.24
N ASP A 159 21.59 9.05 6.40
CA ASP A 159 21.37 9.51 5.01
C ASP A 159 20.60 8.48 4.16
N GLU A 160 20.78 7.19 4.46
CA GLU A 160 20.15 6.07 3.76
C GLU A 160 18.69 5.80 4.18
N VAL A 161 18.19 6.50 5.21
CA VAL A 161 16.82 6.30 5.75
C VAL A 161 15.96 7.52 5.49
N THR A 162 14.81 7.29 4.89
CA THR A 162 13.79 8.32 4.66
C THR A 162 12.75 8.32 5.78
N ALA A 163 12.38 9.50 6.29
CA ALA A 163 11.27 9.61 7.24
C ALA A 163 9.98 10.10 6.57
N TYR A 164 8.86 9.45 6.94
CA TYR A 164 7.51 9.97 6.73
C TYR A 164 6.94 10.42 8.07
N PHE A 165 6.49 11.66 8.13
CA PHE A 165 5.95 12.25 9.34
C PHE A 165 4.42 12.24 9.31
N GLU A 166 3.79 11.43 10.16
CA GLU A 166 2.34 11.42 10.35
C GLU A 166 1.95 12.69 11.11
N VAL A 167 1.26 13.58 10.41
CA VAL A 167 0.84 14.89 10.91
C VAL A 167 -0.68 14.98 10.98
N ALA A 168 -1.18 15.55 12.06
CA ALA A 168 -2.60 15.85 12.21
C ALA A 168 -2.97 17.14 11.44
N THR A 169 -4.22 17.19 10.93
CA THR A 169 -4.73 18.33 10.15
C THR A 169 -5.26 19.49 11.02
N GLY A 170 -4.76 19.64 12.26
CA GLY A 170 -5.11 20.71 13.20
C GLY A 170 -4.51 22.09 12.86
N ASP A 171 -4.48 22.99 13.85
CA ASP A 171 -4.04 24.39 13.65
C ASP A 171 -2.58 24.51 13.24
N ALA A 172 -1.69 23.71 13.83
CA ALA A 172 -0.26 23.70 13.50
C ALA A 172 0.09 23.02 12.16
N PHE A 173 -0.88 22.51 11.42
CA PHE A 173 -0.66 21.71 10.22
C PHE A 173 0.21 22.39 9.16
N ALA A 174 -0.05 23.68 8.87
CA ALA A 174 0.71 24.43 7.87
C ALA A 174 2.19 24.58 8.26
N ASP A 175 2.47 24.83 9.54
CA ASP A 175 3.82 24.97 10.06
C ASP A 175 4.58 23.64 10.01
N LEU A 176 3.90 22.53 10.30
CA LEU A 176 4.49 21.18 10.19
C LEU A 176 4.86 20.87 8.73
N ILE A 177 3.98 21.14 7.77
CA ILE A 177 4.29 20.93 6.34
C ILE A 177 5.42 21.85 5.87
N MET A 178 5.45 23.11 6.32
CA MET A 178 6.55 24.01 6.02
C MET A 178 7.89 23.50 6.58
N ALA A 179 7.91 23.00 7.80
CA ALA A 179 9.10 22.38 8.38
C ALA A 179 9.57 21.16 7.57
N LEU A 180 8.65 20.31 7.13
CA LEU A 180 8.97 19.16 6.26
C LEU A 180 9.56 19.61 4.92
N SER A 181 8.99 20.65 4.31
CA SER A 181 9.49 21.24 3.06
C SER A 181 10.94 21.73 3.21
N ILE A 182 11.22 22.53 4.26
CA ILE A 182 12.55 23.08 4.54
C ILE A 182 13.58 21.96 4.78
N LYS A 183 13.17 20.89 5.43
CA LYS A 183 14.04 19.75 5.75
C LYS A 183 14.09 18.67 4.65
N GLY A 184 13.40 18.86 3.52
CA GLY A 184 13.34 17.89 2.42
C GLY A 184 12.68 16.54 2.83
N GLN A 185 11.77 16.58 3.80
CA GLN A 185 11.14 15.38 4.36
C GLN A 185 9.74 15.14 3.77
N ARG A 186 9.08 14.06 4.17
CA ARG A 186 7.83 13.59 3.61
C ARG A 186 6.73 13.56 4.66
N ALA A 187 5.51 13.82 4.23
CA ALA A 187 4.33 13.77 5.10
C ALA A 187 3.63 12.41 5.04
N LYS A 188 2.86 12.10 6.07
CA LYS A 188 1.96 10.96 6.12
C LYS A 188 0.62 11.42 6.69
N ILE A 189 -0.48 10.98 6.06
CA ILE A 189 -1.84 11.25 6.53
C ILE A 189 -2.53 9.93 6.89
N ARG A 190 -3.26 9.94 8.01
CA ARG A 190 -4.21 8.88 8.34
C ARG A 190 -5.53 9.15 7.63
N THR A 191 -6.04 8.17 6.89
CA THR A 191 -7.25 8.29 6.07
C THR A 191 -8.40 7.42 6.56
N GLY A 192 -8.21 6.71 7.68
CA GLY A 192 -9.24 5.89 8.28
C GLY A 192 -8.74 5.10 9.49
N GLY A 193 -9.54 4.15 9.91
CA GLY A 193 -9.28 3.27 11.04
C GLY A 193 -10.39 2.23 11.20
N VAL A 194 -10.69 1.84 12.43
CA VAL A 194 -11.67 0.80 12.75
C VAL A 194 -13.04 1.37 13.22
N THR A 195 -13.12 2.68 13.39
CA THR A 195 -14.37 3.40 13.74
C THR A 195 -14.68 4.47 12.70
N ARG A 196 -15.92 4.96 12.66
CA ARG A 196 -16.32 6.02 11.70
C ARG A 196 -15.58 7.33 11.93
N GLU A 197 -15.28 7.64 13.17
CA GLU A 197 -14.61 8.85 13.63
C GLU A 197 -13.14 8.91 13.18
N ASP A 198 -12.56 7.75 12.84
CA ASP A 198 -11.19 7.65 12.35
C ASP A 198 -11.02 8.16 10.90
N PHE A 199 -12.14 8.34 10.18
CA PHE A 199 -12.11 8.77 8.78
C PHE A 199 -12.20 10.29 8.68
N PRO A 200 -11.14 10.96 8.23
CA PRO A 200 -11.20 12.40 7.98
C PRO A 200 -12.16 12.70 6.82
N SER A 201 -12.79 13.88 6.86
CA SER A 201 -13.65 14.33 5.76
C SER A 201 -12.83 14.55 4.47
N SER A 202 -13.51 14.48 3.31
CA SER A 202 -12.92 14.81 2.00
C SER A 202 -12.22 16.16 2.03
N LYS A 203 -12.81 17.16 2.68
CA LYS A 203 -12.22 18.51 2.86
C LYS A 203 -10.89 18.51 3.61
N GLN A 204 -10.76 17.70 4.65
CA GLN A 204 -9.52 17.58 5.42
C GLN A 204 -8.42 16.92 4.58
N ILE A 205 -8.75 15.87 3.83
CA ILE A 205 -7.81 15.20 2.91
C ILE A 205 -7.37 16.16 1.79
N ILE A 206 -8.30 16.87 1.16
CA ILE A 206 -8.00 17.85 0.10
C ILE A 206 -7.12 18.97 0.63
N ARG A 207 -7.41 19.50 1.84
CA ARG A 207 -6.55 20.49 2.49
C ARG A 207 -5.13 19.97 2.68
N PHE A 208 -4.99 18.73 3.19
CA PHE A 208 -3.68 18.08 3.36
C PHE A 208 -2.94 17.98 2.04
N VAL A 209 -3.56 17.39 1.02
CA VAL A 209 -2.95 17.17 -0.31
C VAL A 209 -2.52 18.51 -0.93
N ARG A 210 -3.40 19.50 -0.96
CA ARG A 210 -3.09 20.81 -1.55
C ARG A 210 -1.95 21.52 -0.84
N THR A 211 -1.89 21.43 0.50
CA THR A 211 -0.80 22.06 1.27
C THR A 211 0.52 21.33 1.00
N CYS A 212 0.52 20.01 0.96
CA CYS A 212 1.71 19.23 0.60
C CYS A 212 2.20 19.54 -0.83
N MET A 213 1.29 19.60 -1.80
CA MET A 213 1.62 19.91 -3.20
C MET A 213 2.19 21.35 -3.32
N ALA A 214 1.57 22.33 -2.67
CA ALA A 214 2.04 23.72 -2.68
C ALA A 214 3.43 23.89 -2.06
N ALA A 215 3.75 23.07 -1.04
CA ALA A 215 5.05 23.08 -0.36
C ALA A 215 6.08 22.12 -1.00
N ASN A 216 5.74 21.42 -2.08
CA ASN A 216 6.55 20.35 -2.68
C ASN A 216 6.96 19.27 -1.67
N VAL A 217 6.06 18.88 -0.77
CA VAL A 217 6.24 17.81 0.21
C VAL A 217 5.57 16.55 -0.30
N PRO A 218 6.33 15.52 -0.71
CA PRO A 218 5.75 14.22 -1.05
C PRO A 218 5.10 13.58 0.17
N PHE A 219 4.10 12.72 -0.05
CA PHE A 219 3.38 12.11 1.05
C PHE A 219 2.97 10.66 0.78
N LYS A 220 2.52 10.00 1.83
CA LYS A 220 1.80 8.72 1.76
C LYS A 220 0.55 8.76 2.64
N ALA A 221 -0.38 7.84 2.38
CA ALA A 221 -1.54 7.64 3.23
C ALA A 221 -1.39 6.38 4.10
N THR A 222 -2.21 6.27 5.15
CA THR A 222 -2.26 5.08 5.99
C THR A 222 -3.65 4.85 6.54
N ALA A 223 -4.05 3.60 6.63
CA ALA A 223 -5.34 3.11 7.12
C ALA A 223 -6.57 3.54 6.29
N GLY A 224 -7.56 2.66 6.20
CA GLY A 224 -8.86 2.96 5.59
C GLY A 224 -8.91 3.00 4.06
N LEU A 225 -7.79 2.77 3.36
CA LEU A 225 -7.74 2.70 1.89
C LEU A 225 -7.68 1.24 1.44
N HIS A 226 -8.77 0.51 1.61
CA HIS A 226 -8.87 -0.91 1.24
C HIS A 226 -9.41 -1.11 -0.18
N HIS A 227 -10.26 -0.21 -0.64
CA HIS A 227 -11.01 -0.30 -1.88
C HIS A 227 -10.57 0.77 -2.88
N PRO A 228 -10.62 0.50 -4.20
CA PRO A 228 -10.24 1.48 -5.23
C PRO A 228 -11.17 2.68 -5.27
N ILE A 229 -12.49 2.44 -5.14
CA ILE A 229 -13.53 3.46 -5.21
C ILE A 229 -14.16 3.64 -3.83
N ARG A 230 -14.58 4.88 -3.52
CA ARG A 230 -15.32 5.21 -2.30
C ARG A 230 -16.51 4.29 -2.14
N CYS A 231 -16.69 3.73 -0.94
CA CYS A 231 -17.75 2.77 -0.69
C CYS A 231 -18.22 2.79 0.77
N PHE A 232 -19.41 2.23 1.02
CA PHE A 232 -19.95 2.02 2.37
C PHE A 232 -19.87 0.53 2.69
N LYS A 233 -18.99 0.15 3.62
CA LYS A 233 -18.68 -1.25 3.94
C LYS A 233 -18.37 -1.45 5.44
N PRO A 234 -18.30 -2.70 5.94
CA PRO A 234 -17.79 -3.01 7.27
C PRO A 234 -16.36 -2.48 7.46
N LEU A 235 -16.09 -1.83 8.59
CA LEU A 235 -14.78 -1.22 8.89
C LEU A 235 -13.75 -2.21 9.45
N THR A 236 -14.20 -3.42 9.82
CA THR A 236 -13.35 -4.52 10.31
C THR A 236 -13.85 -5.85 9.77
N TYR A 237 -13.13 -6.93 10.03
CA TYR A 237 -13.49 -8.30 9.62
C TYR A 237 -14.36 -9.04 10.65
N ALA A 238 -14.80 -8.38 11.73
CA ALA A 238 -15.71 -8.96 12.70
C ALA A 238 -17.12 -9.12 12.11
N GLU A 239 -17.85 -10.15 12.56
CA GLU A 239 -19.20 -10.45 12.06
C GLU A 239 -20.18 -9.28 12.32
N ASP A 240 -20.01 -8.58 13.44
CA ASP A 240 -20.80 -7.43 13.86
C ASP A 240 -20.09 -6.08 13.64
N ALA A 241 -19.18 -6.02 12.67
CA ALA A 241 -18.38 -4.83 12.39
C ALA A 241 -19.24 -3.58 12.14
N PRO A 242 -18.83 -2.42 12.70
CA PRO A 242 -19.49 -1.17 12.37
C PRO A 242 -19.36 -0.87 10.88
N GLN A 243 -20.44 -0.39 10.27
CA GLN A 243 -20.44 0.06 8.88
C GLN A 243 -19.99 1.52 8.79
N GLY A 244 -19.23 1.85 7.76
CA GLY A 244 -18.78 3.22 7.53
C GLY A 244 -18.40 3.48 6.08
N THR A 245 -18.31 4.77 5.73
CA THR A 245 -17.83 5.19 4.41
C THR A 245 -16.31 5.21 4.41
N MET A 246 -15.71 4.45 3.51
CA MET A 246 -14.27 4.43 3.25
C MET A 246 -13.94 5.26 2.02
N HIS A 247 -12.82 5.97 2.05
CA HIS A 247 -12.29 6.62 0.86
C HIS A 247 -11.69 5.60 -0.10
N GLY A 248 -11.87 5.83 -1.41
CA GLY A 248 -11.20 5.02 -2.42
C GLY A 248 -9.75 5.46 -2.65
N PHE A 249 -8.84 4.50 -2.85
CA PHE A 249 -7.45 4.87 -3.14
C PHE A 249 -7.28 5.47 -4.55
N LEU A 250 -8.10 5.08 -5.54
CA LEU A 250 -8.13 5.74 -6.85
C LEU A 250 -8.71 7.16 -6.75
N ASN A 251 -9.79 7.35 -5.95
CA ASN A 251 -10.31 8.70 -5.69
C ASN A 251 -9.21 9.60 -5.14
N MET A 252 -8.47 9.15 -4.14
CA MET A 252 -7.41 9.94 -3.52
C MET A 252 -6.23 10.21 -4.47
N LEU A 253 -5.80 9.21 -5.24
CA LEU A 253 -4.73 9.38 -6.23
C LEU A 253 -5.12 10.39 -7.31
N LEU A 254 -6.30 10.22 -7.93
CA LEU A 254 -6.74 11.09 -9.02
C LEU A 254 -7.06 12.49 -8.51
N MET A 255 -7.71 12.62 -7.35
CA MET A 255 -7.90 13.92 -6.69
C MET A 255 -6.56 14.63 -6.46
N SER A 256 -5.53 13.89 -6.03
CA SER A 256 -4.19 14.47 -5.84
C SER A 256 -3.57 14.96 -7.16
N GLY A 257 -3.78 14.21 -8.25
CA GLY A 257 -3.36 14.63 -9.58
C GLY A 257 -4.08 15.90 -10.05
N PHE A 258 -5.41 15.97 -9.92
CA PHE A 258 -6.19 17.15 -10.27
C PHE A 258 -5.90 18.34 -9.35
N ALA A 259 -5.61 18.12 -8.06
CA ALA A 259 -5.20 19.18 -7.15
C ALA A 259 -3.92 19.88 -7.62
N ARG A 260 -2.96 19.11 -8.16
CA ARG A 260 -1.74 19.66 -8.77
C ARG A 260 -2.04 20.51 -10.00
N GLU A 261 -2.99 20.08 -10.82
CA GLU A 261 -3.42 20.83 -12.02
C GLU A 261 -4.32 22.04 -11.68
N SER A 262 -4.38 22.43 -10.39
CA SER A 262 -5.09 23.61 -9.89
C SER A 262 -6.61 23.60 -10.08
N TYR A 263 -7.20 22.40 -10.09
CA TYR A 263 -8.66 22.27 -10.12
C TYR A 263 -9.30 22.90 -8.87
N ARG A 264 -10.50 23.48 -9.05
CA ARG A 264 -11.27 24.08 -7.95
C ARG A 264 -11.63 23.05 -6.86
N VAL A 265 -11.67 23.50 -5.62
CA VAL A 265 -11.91 22.61 -4.44
C VAL A 265 -13.21 21.82 -4.56
N SER A 266 -14.29 22.43 -5.06
CA SER A 266 -15.57 21.72 -5.23
C SER A 266 -15.46 20.49 -6.15
N LEU A 267 -14.65 20.59 -7.23
CA LEU A 267 -14.44 19.46 -8.13
C LEU A 267 -13.54 18.38 -7.50
N LEU A 268 -12.58 18.78 -6.66
CA LEU A 268 -11.77 17.84 -5.88
C LEU A 268 -12.62 17.11 -4.83
N GLU A 269 -13.61 17.78 -4.24
CA GLU A 269 -14.60 17.18 -3.33
C GLU A 269 -15.46 16.15 -4.09
N GLU A 270 -15.97 16.50 -5.26
CA GLU A 270 -16.73 15.57 -6.12
C GLU A 270 -15.90 14.33 -6.48
N MET A 271 -14.61 14.50 -6.84
CA MET A 271 -13.71 13.39 -7.14
C MET A 271 -13.49 12.49 -5.90
N MET A 272 -13.30 13.06 -4.71
CA MET A 272 -13.12 12.29 -3.47
C MET A 272 -14.39 11.54 -3.06
N GLU A 273 -15.56 12.04 -3.46
CA GLU A 273 -16.87 11.50 -3.11
C GLU A 273 -17.52 10.66 -4.22
N GLU A 274 -16.79 10.44 -5.33
CA GLU A 274 -17.26 9.60 -6.43
C GLU A 274 -17.35 8.13 -6.01
N GLU A 275 -18.52 7.53 -6.25
CA GLU A 275 -18.82 6.13 -5.90
C GLU A 275 -19.09 5.26 -7.16
N PHE A 276 -19.17 5.88 -8.34
CA PHE A 276 -19.48 5.19 -9.59
C PHE A 276 -18.21 4.81 -10.33
N GLU A 277 -18.00 3.52 -10.54
CA GLU A 277 -16.79 2.99 -11.17
C GLU A 277 -16.73 3.31 -12.67
N GLU A 278 -17.86 3.34 -13.36
CA GLU A 278 -17.98 3.56 -14.80
C GLU A 278 -17.52 4.95 -15.26
N VAL A 279 -17.41 5.91 -14.35
CA VAL A 279 -16.92 7.26 -14.68
C VAL A 279 -15.39 7.36 -14.74
N PHE A 280 -14.67 6.29 -14.35
CA PHE A 280 -13.22 6.20 -14.42
C PHE A 280 -12.79 5.38 -15.63
N GLN A 281 -12.24 6.01 -16.64
CA GLN A 281 -11.83 5.36 -17.88
C GLN A 281 -10.30 5.39 -18.02
N PHE A 282 -9.69 4.22 -17.83
CA PHE A 282 -8.25 4.05 -18.00
C PHE A 282 -7.89 3.69 -19.43
N SER A 283 -6.73 4.13 -19.88
CA SER A 283 -6.17 3.87 -21.22
C SER A 283 -4.65 3.87 -21.18
N GLU A 284 -3.98 3.53 -22.28
CA GLU A 284 -2.52 3.65 -22.41
C GLU A 284 -2.03 5.10 -22.22
N LEU A 285 -2.84 6.09 -22.54
CA LEU A 285 -2.45 7.51 -22.52
C LEU A 285 -2.70 8.19 -21.18
N GLY A 286 -3.55 7.63 -20.33
CA GLY A 286 -3.94 8.24 -19.05
C GLY A 286 -5.29 7.78 -18.56
N VAL A 287 -5.88 8.55 -17.65
CA VAL A 287 -7.19 8.30 -17.07
C VAL A 287 -8.11 9.49 -17.27
N LYS A 288 -9.35 9.23 -17.71
CA LYS A 288 -10.44 10.19 -17.72
C LYS A 288 -11.36 9.98 -16.53
N TRP A 289 -11.92 11.07 -16.03
CA TRP A 289 -13.02 11.08 -15.09
C TRP A 289 -14.17 11.89 -15.63
N ARG A 290 -15.36 11.30 -15.65
CA ARG A 290 -16.61 11.89 -16.22
C ARG A 290 -16.45 12.43 -17.64
N ASP A 291 -15.63 11.78 -18.48
CA ASP A 291 -15.31 12.16 -19.87
C ASP A 291 -14.71 13.56 -20.09
N GLU A 292 -14.73 14.44 -19.10
CA GLU A 292 -14.34 15.84 -19.20
C GLU A 292 -12.93 16.11 -18.63
N HIS A 293 -12.51 15.31 -17.64
CA HIS A 293 -11.28 15.55 -16.89
C HIS A 293 -10.25 14.46 -17.19
N PHE A 294 -9.05 14.86 -17.55
CA PHE A 294 -8.02 13.93 -18.00
C PHE A 294 -6.67 14.16 -17.29
N LEU A 295 -6.05 13.07 -16.87
CA LEU A 295 -4.65 13.03 -16.40
C LEU A 295 -3.88 12.08 -17.31
N SER A 296 -2.85 12.59 -17.97
CA SER A 296 -1.94 11.79 -18.80
C SER A 296 -1.05 10.89 -17.95
N THR A 297 -0.52 9.81 -18.55
CA THR A 297 0.49 8.94 -17.92
C THR A 297 1.68 9.72 -17.38
N SER A 298 2.12 10.77 -18.06
CA SER A 298 3.19 11.66 -17.56
C SER A 298 2.81 12.39 -16.28
N GLN A 299 1.58 12.92 -16.19
CA GLN A 299 1.07 13.57 -14.98
C GLN A 299 0.91 12.57 -13.82
N LEU A 300 0.43 11.35 -14.13
CA LEU A 300 0.37 10.26 -13.16
C LEU A 300 1.78 9.86 -12.67
N GLY A 301 2.75 9.75 -13.57
CA GLY A 301 4.14 9.47 -13.22
C GLY A 301 4.74 10.55 -12.32
N TRP A 302 4.49 11.81 -12.62
CA TRP A 302 4.91 12.91 -11.74
C TRP A 302 4.26 12.82 -10.36
N LEU A 303 2.94 12.56 -10.30
CA LEU A 303 2.20 12.37 -9.06
C LEU A 303 2.83 11.29 -8.19
N ARG A 304 3.20 10.14 -8.80
CA ARG A 304 3.84 9.02 -8.11
C ARG A 304 5.24 9.33 -7.60
N GLN A 305 5.98 10.21 -8.28
CA GLN A 305 7.35 10.57 -7.90
C GLN A 305 7.43 11.74 -6.91
N LYS A 306 6.51 12.70 -6.99
CA LYS A 306 6.59 13.97 -6.27
C LYS A 306 5.38 14.28 -5.40
N GLY A 307 4.33 13.50 -5.50
CA GLY A 307 3.10 13.64 -4.72
C GLY A 307 2.86 12.45 -3.80
N MET A 308 1.87 11.63 -4.13
CA MET A 308 1.48 10.46 -3.34
C MET A 308 2.31 9.23 -3.71
N HIS A 309 3.15 8.77 -2.79
CA HIS A 309 4.07 7.65 -3.02
C HIS A 309 3.45 6.28 -2.80
N SER A 310 2.65 6.10 -1.75
CA SER A 310 2.03 4.82 -1.40
C SER A 310 0.90 5.01 -0.40
N PHE A 311 0.19 3.95 -0.12
CA PHE A 311 -0.67 3.85 1.06
C PHE A 311 -0.43 2.54 1.80
N GLY A 312 -0.60 2.56 3.13
CA GLY A 312 -0.54 1.37 3.97
C GLY A 312 -1.88 0.66 3.99
N SER A 313 -1.89 -0.63 3.67
CA SER A 313 -3.05 -1.51 3.78
C SER A 313 -2.72 -2.78 4.58
N CYS A 314 -3.65 -3.22 5.41
CA CYS A 314 -3.50 -4.48 6.15
C CYS A 314 -3.82 -5.72 5.29
N SER A 315 -4.40 -5.53 4.11
CA SER A 315 -4.64 -6.54 3.07
C SER A 315 -4.01 -6.10 1.76
N PHE A 316 -3.46 -7.05 0.99
CA PHE A 316 -3.07 -6.86 -0.41
C PHE A 316 -4.08 -7.50 -1.36
N ASP A 317 -4.78 -8.53 -0.87
CA ASP A 317 -5.76 -9.28 -1.67
C ASP A 317 -7.01 -8.44 -1.97
N GLU A 318 -7.50 -7.64 -1.02
CA GLU A 318 -8.69 -6.79 -1.24
C GLU A 318 -8.48 -5.77 -2.38
N PRO A 319 -7.43 -4.93 -2.38
CA PRO A 319 -7.13 -4.06 -3.49
C PRO A 319 -7.02 -4.79 -4.84
N ILE A 320 -6.39 -5.96 -4.86
CA ILE A 320 -6.22 -6.76 -6.09
C ILE A 320 -7.57 -7.31 -6.58
N ALA A 321 -8.36 -7.92 -5.69
CA ALA A 321 -9.67 -8.47 -6.04
C ALA A 321 -10.60 -7.41 -6.61
N ASP A 322 -10.65 -6.23 -5.97
CA ASP A 322 -11.49 -5.12 -6.42
C ASP A 322 -11.00 -4.54 -7.76
N LEU A 323 -9.70 -4.35 -7.96
CA LEU A 323 -9.16 -3.87 -9.24
C LEU A 323 -9.42 -4.86 -10.39
N ARG A 324 -9.41 -6.17 -10.11
CA ARG A 324 -9.79 -7.19 -11.08
C ARG A 324 -11.28 -7.11 -11.43
N SER A 325 -12.14 -6.90 -10.44
CA SER A 325 -13.59 -6.73 -10.70
C SER A 325 -13.89 -5.49 -11.54
N LEU A 326 -13.05 -4.45 -11.43
CA LEU A 326 -13.10 -3.26 -12.28
C LEU A 326 -12.50 -3.45 -13.69
N GLY A 327 -11.92 -4.63 -13.98
CA GLY A 327 -11.25 -4.89 -15.26
C GLY A 327 -9.96 -4.11 -15.47
N LEU A 328 -9.30 -3.68 -14.40
CA LEU A 328 -8.03 -2.92 -14.42
C LEU A 328 -6.79 -3.82 -14.32
N LEU A 329 -6.97 -5.09 -13.88
CA LEU A 329 -5.92 -6.09 -13.73
C LEU A 329 -6.26 -7.37 -14.45
#